data_9c8832fac9e613571d437849777a6759
#
_entry.id   9c8832fac9e613571d437849777a6759
#
_cell.length_a   1.000
_cell.length_b   1.000
_cell.length_c   1.000
_cell.angle_alpha   90.00
_cell.angle_beta   90.00
_cell.angle_gamma   90.00
#
_symmetry.space_group_name_H-M   'P 1'
#
loop_
_entity.id
_entity.type
_entity.pdbx_description
1 polymer ?
#
loop_
_entity_poly.entity_id
_entity_poly.type
_entity_poly.pdbx_seq_one_letter_code
_entity_poly.pdbx_strand_id
1 'polypeptide(L)'
;NYTNNCCDLVCALLRGPADIDREMRPGVCGGRCDVPDSEPAPRSFETFRAAGGYTVVNRLQRMPTEKNQILQNIAGRNAVGRAGVGFPVHRKWQSLIATGGEPVVVVNADEGELATFKDRFILQSDPHGVLEAALVAASVTGAKQLFFYLRDDYADLHAIVRRAIDDTVAAGLTAGLD
;
A
#
# COMPACT_ATOMS: atom_id res chain seq x y z
N ASN A 1 2.59 -20.16 -6.90
CA ASN A 1 3.55 -19.13 -6.51
C ASN A 1 2.90 -17.75 -6.70
N TYR A 2 1.99 -17.40 -5.81
CA TYR A 2 1.32 -16.10 -5.82
C TYR A 2 1.84 -15.29 -4.64
N THR A 3 2.80 -14.44 -4.88
CA THR A 3 3.15 -13.37 -3.95
C THR A 3 2.46 -12.10 -4.44
N ASN A 4 1.25 -11.88 -3.98
CA ASN A 4 0.51 -10.65 -4.24
C ASN A 4 0.93 -9.63 -3.20
N ASN A 5 1.77 -8.70 -3.60
CA ASN A 5 2.22 -7.66 -2.70
C ASN A 5 1.56 -6.33 -3.05
N CYS A 6 0.49 -5.96 -2.35
CA CYS A 6 0.13 -4.56 -2.22
C CYS A 6 1.34 -3.75 -1.76
N CYS A 7 2.17 -4.29 -0.86
CA CYS A 7 3.40 -3.64 -0.38
C CYS A 7 4.45 -3.42 -1.46
N ASP A 8 4.63 -4.33 -2.42
CA ASP A 8 5.58 -4.09 -3.51
C ASP A 8 5.15 -2.93 -4.39
N LEU A 9 3.84 -2.75 -4.55
CA LEU A 9 3.30 -1.58 -5.24
C LEU A 9 3.59 -0.30 -4.46
N VAL A 10 3.38 -0.33 -3.15
CA VAL A 10 3.60 0.79 -2.24
C VAL A 10 5.07 1.12 -2.13
N CYS A 11 5.92 0.13 -1.88
CA CYS A 11 7.37 0.34 -1.80
C CYS A 11 7.96 0.81 -3.12
N ALA A 12 7.50 0.28 -4.26
CA ALA A 12 7.93 0.73 -5.58
C ALA A 12 7.48 2.15 -5.92
N LEU A 13 6.37 2.63 -5.35
CA LEU A 13 5.84 3.97 -5.60
C LEU A 13 6.47 5.05 -4.74
N LEU A 14 6.91 4.70 -3.54
CA LEU A 14 7.23 5.65 -2.48
C LEU A 14 8.73 5.77 -2.23
N ARG A 15 9.52 4.75 -2.57
CA ARG A 15 10.99 4.78 -2.38
C ARG A 15 11.70 5.18 -3.67
N GLY A 16 12.74 5.99 -3.55
CA GLY A 16 13.59 6.37 -4.67
C GLY A 16 14.35 5.16 -5.25
N PRO A 17 14.89 5.27 -6.48
CA PRO A 17 15.56 4.15 -7.17
C PRO A 17 16.75 3.56 -6.40
N ALA A 18 17.38 4.32 -5.49
CA ALA A 18 18.54 3.86 -4.72
C ALA A 18 18.21 2.85 -3.60
N ASP A 19 16.95 2.85 -3.09
CA ASP A 19 16.57 1.97 -1.98
C ASP A 19 16.00 0.62 -2.48
N ILE A 20 15.53 0.57 -3.72
CA ILE A 20 14.93 -0.63 -4.33
C ILE A 20 16.02 -1.64 -4.71
N ASP A 21 17.18 -1.18 -5.16
CA ASP A 21 18.30 -2.04 -5.58
C ASP A 21 18.95 -2.79 -4.41
N ARG A 22 18.73 -2.35 -3.17
CA ARG A 22 19.34 -2.96 -1.99
C ARG A 22 18.56 -4.15 -1.45
N GLU A 23 17.24 -4.21 -1.66
CA GLU A 23 16.39 -5.28 -1.13
C GLU A 23 15.90 -6.28 -2.20
N MET A 24 15.93 -5.91 -3.48
CA MET A 24 15.58 -6.82 -4.58
C MET A 24 16.82 -7.35 -5.29
N ARG A 25 17.70 -8.06 -4.59
CA ARG A 25 18.69 -8.88 -5.27
C ARG A 25 18.00 -10.11 -5.85
N PRO A 26 18.07 -10.35 -7.17
CA PRO A 26 17.66 -11.62 -7.74
C PRO A 26 18.67 -12.66 -7.26
N GLY A 27 18.29 -13.49 -6.32
CA GLY A 27 19.17 -14.54 -5.80
C GLY A 27 18.75 -15.14 -4.44
N VAL A 28 17.71 -14.62 -3.80
CA VAL A 28 17.29 -15.12 -2.47
C VAL A 28 16.10 -16.09 -2.53
N CYS A 29 15.60 -16.46 -3.70
CA CYS A 29 14.55 -17.48 -3.84
C CYS A 29 15.10 -18.89 -4.07
N GLY A 30 16.28 -19.23 -3.56
CA GLY A 30 16.84 -20.58 -3.54
C GLY A 30 16.97 -21.18 -2.15
N GLY A 31 16.60 -20.47 -1.10
CA GLY A 31 16.57 -20.94 0.28
C GLY A 31 15.13 -21.11 0.76
N ARG A 32 14.92 -22.01 1.72
CA ARG A 32 13.69 -22.07 2.53
C ARG A 32 13.32 -20.64 2.90
N CYS A 33 12.07 -20.25 2.68
CA CYS A 33 11.51 -19.09 3.33
C CYS A 33 11.49 -19.44 4.83
N ASP A 34 12.52 -19.05 5.55
CA ASP A 34 12.50 -19.11 7.00
C ASP A 34 11.45 -18.09 7.43
N VAL A 35 10.25 -18.59 7.68
CA VAL A 35 9.23 -17.80 8.37
C VAL A 35 9.87 -17.48 9.73
N PRO A 36 10.00 -16.20 10.10
CA PRO A 36 10.54 -15.86 11.40
C PRO A 36 9.74 -16.57 12.48
N ASP A 37 10.42 -17.20 13.44
CA ASP A 37 9.78 -17.91 14.57
C ASP A 37 8.96 -16.99 15.47
N SER A 38 9.03 -15.67 15.24
CA SER A 38 8.23 -14.64 15.92
C SER A 38 7.51 -13.76 14.92
N GLU A 39 6.26 -13.44 15.22
CA GLU A 39 5.51 -12.46 14.46
C GLU A 39 6.24 -11.10 14.48
N PRO A 40 6.41 -10.42 13.33
CA PRO A 40 7.09 -9.14 13.29
C PRO A 40 6.29 -8.11 14.09
N ALA A 41 6.98 -7.32 14.93
CA ALA A 41 6.36 -6.19 15.58
C ALA A 41 5.94 -5.14 14.52
N PRO A 42 4.73 -4.58 14.60
CA PRO A 42 4.29 -3.56 13.67
C PRO A 42 5.23 -2.35 13.68
N ARG A 43 5.59 -1.86 12.50
CA ARG A 43 6.35 -0.61 12.38
C ARG A 43 5.50 0.54 12.92
N SER A 44 6.01 1.31 13.90
CA SER A 44 5.28 2.43 14.46
C SER A 44 5.17 3.60 13.46
N PHE A 45 4.18 4.46 13.69
CA PHE A 45 3.98 5.68 12.91
C PHE A 45 5.23 6.57 12.87
N GLU A 46 5.89 6.76 14.02
CA GLU A 46 7.09 7.59 14.15
C GLU A 46 8.25 6.99 13.35
N THR A 47 8.48 5.67 13.47
CA THR A 47 9.53 4.97 12.73
C THR A 47 9.27 5.04 11.23
N PHE A 48 8.02 4.87 10.80
CA PHE A 48 7.64 4.97 9.40
C PHE A 48 7.87 6.39 8.85
N ARG A 49 7.47 7.42 9.59
CA ARG A 49 7.69 8.82 9.20
C ARG A 49 9.17 9.20 9.18
N ALA A 50 9.95 8.78 10.16
CA ALA A 50 11.40 9.02 10.21
C ALA A 50 12.13 8.42 9.01
N ALA A 51 11.62 7.32 8.44
CA ALA A 51 12.12 6.71 7.21
C ALA A 51 11.59 7.37 5.92
N GLY A 52 10.91 8.52 6.02
CA GLY A 52 10.36 9.25 4.86
C GLY A 52 8.93 8.89 4.48
N GLY A 53 8.24 8.10 5.30
CA GLY A 53 6.85 7.74 5.10
C GLY A 53 5.91 8.96 5.06
N TYR A 54 4.81 8.82 4.32
CA TYR A 54 3.79 9.84 4.06
C TYR A 54 4.28 11.10 3.33
N THR A 55 5.50 11.12 2.83
CA THR A 55 6.03 12.26 2.08
C THR A 55 5.23 12.53 0.81
N VAL A 56 4.82 11.47 0.10
CA VAL A 56 4.02 11.59 -1.14
C VAL A 56 2.62 12.07 -0.82
N VAL A 57 1.99 11.58 0.25
CA VAL A 57 0.67 12.03 0.70
C VAL A 57 0.69 13.52 1.01
N ASN A 58 1.65 13.97 1.84
CA ASN A 58 1.81 15.39 2.18
C ASN A 58 2.04 16.27 0.95
N ARG A 59 2.80 15.78 -0.04
CA ARG A 59 3.04 16.48 -1.29
C ARG A 59 1.78 16.61 -2.12
N LEU A 60 0.99 15.55 -2.26
CA LEU A 60 -0.28 15.57 -2.97
C LEU A 60 -1.34 16.45 -2.30
N GLN A 61 -1.34 16.55 -0.98
CA GLN A 61 -2.22 17.48 -0.25
C GLN A 61 -1.87 18.94 -0.53
N ARG A 62 -0.58 19.27 -0.61
CA ARG A 62 -0.10 20.64 -0.91
C ARG A 62 -0.19 21.01 -2.38
N MET A 63 0.04 20.04 -3.26
CA MET A 63 0.11 20.21 -4.71
C MET A 63 -0.72 19.17 -5.45
N PRO A 64 -2.06 19.27 -5.44
CA PRO A 64 -2.94 18.30 -6.08
C PRO A 64 -2.71 18.14 -7.59
N THR A 65 -2.06 19.10 -8.23
CA THR A 65 -1.72 19.05 -9.66
C THR A 65 -0.67 17.98 -10.01
N GLU A 66 0.07 17.48 -9.02
CA GLU A 66 1.10 16.45 -9.22
C GLU A 66 0.55 15.03 -9.42
N LYS A 67 -0.77 14.82 -9.36
CA LYS A 67 -1.41 13.51 -9.59
C LYS A 67 -0.94 12.84 -10.89
N ASN A 68 -0.83 13.62 -11.96
CA ASN A 68 -0.39 13.10 -13.26
C ASN A 68 1.07 12.65 -13.23
N GLN A 69 1.93 13.35 -12.50
CA GLN A 69 3.33 12.96 -12.33
C GLN A 69 3.44 11.64 -11.57
N ILE A 70 2.62 11.44 -10.54
CA ILE A 70 2.56 10.15 -9.82
C ILE A 70 2.13 9.02 -10.77
N LEU A 71 1.10 9.23 -11.59
CA LEU A 71 0.68 8.24 -12.58
C LEU A 71 1.78 7.89 -13.59
N GLN A 72 2.52 8.89 -14.06
CA GLN A 72 3.66 8.68 -14.96
C GLN A 72 4.79 7.89 -14.29
N ASN A 73 5.09 8.21 -13.03
CA ASN A 73 6.10 7.49 -12.25
C ASN A 73 5.71 6.02 -12.05
N ILE A 74 4.44 5.73 -11.76
CA ILE A 74 3.90 4.36 -11.67
C ILE A 74 4.04 3.63 -13.01
N ALA A 75 3.67 4.29 -14.11
CA ALA A 75 3.78 3.74 -15.44
C ALA A 75 5.24 3.42 -15.83
N GLY A 76 6.16 4.35 -15.54
CA GLY A 76 7.59 4.17 -15.84
C GLY A 76 8.26 3.04 -15.05
N ARG A 77 7.70 2.66 -13.91
CA ARG A 77 8.18 1.55 -13.09
C ARG A 77 7.53 0.20 -13.41
N ASN A 78 6.65 0.15 -14.40
CA ASN A 78 5.90 -1.05 -14.77
C ASN A 78 5.20 -1.73 -13.58
N ALA A 79 4.69 -0.93 -12.65
CA ALA A 79 3.98 -1.44 -11.50
C ALA A 79 2.72 -2.18 -11.94
N VAL A 80 2.65 -3.46 -11.63
CA VAL A 80 1.54 -4.35 -12.01
C VAL A 80 0.90 -4.96 -10.79
N GLY A 81 -0.41 -5.21 -10.86
CA GLY A 81 -1.09 -6.03 -9.88
C GLY A 81 -0.57 -7.46 -9.95
N ARG A 82 -0.15 -8.00 -8.82
CA ARG A 82 0.39 -9.37 -8.78
C ARG A 82 -0.68 -10.44 -8.58
N ALA A 83 -1.92 -10.04 -8.31
CA ALA A 83 -3.06 -10.93 -8.34
C ALA A 83 -3.57 -11.09 -9.78
N GLY A 84 -3.80 -12.31 -10.20
CA GLY A 84 -4.36 -12.61 -11.52
C GLY A 84 -3.38 -12.34 -12.67
N VAL A 85 -3.83 -11.58 -13.67
CA VAL A 85 -3.13 -11.41 -14.95
C VAL A 85 -2.04 -10.31 -14.97
N GLY A 86 -1.65 -9.76 -13.84
CA GLY A 86 -0.61 -8.73 -13.80
C GLY A 86 -1.02 -7.42 -14.49
N PHE A 87 -2.25 -6.95 -14.26
CA PHE A 87 -2.74 -5.75 -14.91
C PHE A 87 -1.98 -4.49 -14.44
N PRO A 88 -1.55 -3.60 -15.38
CA PRO A 88 -0.81 -2.40 -15.03
C PRO A 88 -1.64 -1.44 -14.17
N VAL A 89 -1.11 -1.08 -12.99
CA VAL A 89 -1.83 -0.27 -12.00
C VAL A 89 -2.18 1.11 -12.54
N HIS A 90 -1.24 1.76 -13.24
CA HIS A 90 -1.48 3.09 -13.83
C HIS A 90 -2.67 3.06 -14.82
N ARG A 91 -2.82 2.01 -15.63
CA ARG A 91 -3.96 1.87 -16.55
C ARG A 91 -5.28 1.71 -15.81
N LYS A 92 -5.27 0.93 -14.71
CA LYS A 92 -6.44 0.76 -13.86
C LYS A 92 -6.89 2.10 -13.28
N TRP A 93 -5.97 2.88 -12.75
CA TRP A 93 -6.29 4.18 -12.18
C TRP A 93 -6.71 5.21 -13.23
N GLN A 94 -6.04 5.24 -14.40
CA GLN A 94 -6.43 6.10 -15.52
C GLN A 94 -7.83 5.78 -16.04
N SER A 95 -8.17 4.50 -16.18
CA SER A 95 -9.52 4.07 -16.59
C SER A 95 -10.57 4.53 -15.59
N LEU A 96 -10.29 4.40 -14.28
CA LEU A 96 -11.20 4.85 -13.24
C LEU A 96 -11.42 6.38 -13.28
N ILE A 97 -10.34 7.15 -13.43
CA ILE A 97 -10.42 8.61 -13.58
C ILE A 97 -11.24 9.01 -14.81
N ALA A 98 -11.04 8.31 -15.94
CA ALA A 98 -11.72 8.59 -17.20
C ALA A 98 -13.23 8.26 -17.17
N THR A 99 -13.63 7.28 -16.36
CA THR A 99 -15.05 6.90 -16.23
C THR A 99 -15.87 7.99 -15.54
N GLY A 100 -15.25 8.84 -14.71
CA GLY A 100 -15.95 9.84 -13.91
C GLY A 100 -16.74 9.19 -12.76
N GLY A 101 -17.39 10.01 -11.94
CA GLY A 101 -18.16 9.57 -10.79
C GLY A 101 -17.40 9.74 -9.47
N GLU A 102 -17.87 9.09 -8.43
CA GLU A 102 -17.27 9.12 -7.09
C GLU A 102 -16.56 7.80 -6.82
N PRO A 103 -15.24 7.70 -7.07
CA PRO A 103 -14.50 6.47 -6.84
C PRO A 103 -14.36 6.18 -5.36
N VAL A 104 -14.25 4.89 -5.04
CA VAL A 104 -13.97 4.37 -3.70
C VAL A 104 -12.69 3.54 -3.77
N VAL A 105 -11.83 3.66 -2.78
CA VAL A 105 -10.66 2.80 -2.62
C VAL A 105 -10.99 1.71 -1.61
N VAL A 106 -10.78 0.46 -1.99
CA VAL A 106 -10.89 -0.69 -1.09
C VAL A 106 -9.56 -1.42 -1.04
N VAL A 107 -8.96 -1.45 0.14
CA VAL A 107 -7.81 -2.32 0.43
C VAL A 107 -8.36 -3.70 0.75
N ASN A 108 -8.25 -4.59 -0.22
CA ASN A 108 -8.69 -5.97 -0.03
C ASN A 108 -7.58 -6.78 0.64
N ALA A 109 -7.80 -7.16 1.88
CA ALA A 109 -6.97 -8.04 2.69
C ALA A 109 -7.78 -9.27 3.17
N ASP A 110 -8.79 -9.68 2.42
CA ASP A 110 -9.50 -10.93 2.61
C ASP A 110 -8.69 -12.08 2.00
N GLU A 111 -7.83 -12.67 2.80
CA GLU A 111 -6.92 -13.73 2.41
C GLU A 111 -7.62 -15.09 2.47
N GLY A 112 -8.39 -15.38 1.41
CA GLY A 112 -9.22 -16.60 1.34
C GLY A 112 -8.52 -17.86 0.81
N GLU A 113 -7.27 -17.75 0.32
CA GLU A 113 -6.55 -18.90 -0.25
C GLU A 113 -5.89 -19.74 0.86
N LEU A 114 -6.08 -21.07 0.79
CA LEU A 114 -5.49 -22.00 1.74
C LEU A 114 -3.95 -21.90 1.75
N ALA A 115 -3.38 -21.89 2.95
CA ALA A 115 -1.94 -21.80 3.20
C ALA A 115 -1.29 -20.50 2.71
N THR A 116 -2.07 -19.44 2.53
CA THR A 116 -1.60 -18.09 2.22
C THR A 116 -1.72 -17.22 3.47
N PHE A 117 -0.67 -16.46 3.78
CA PHE A 117 -0.61 -15.54 4.94
C PHE A 117 0.14 -14.23 4.61
N LYS A 118 0.20 -13.89 3.31
CA LYS A 118 0.91 -12.71 2.81
C LYS A 118 0.31 -11.39 3.27
N ASP A 119 -1.02 -11.27 3.19
CA ASP A 119 -1.72 -10.03 3.50
C ASP A 119 -1.69 -9.77 5.00
N ARG A 120 -1.89 -10.83 5.80
CA ARG A 120 -1.71 -10.78 7.25
C ARG A 120 -0.29 -10.33 7.62
N PHE A 121 0.74 -10.98 7.06
CA PHE A 121 2.13 -10.66 7.35
C PHE A 121 2.46 -9.20 7.01
N ILE A 122 2.01 -8.72 5.86
CA ILE A 122 2.26 -7.37 5.38
C ILE A 122 1.61 -6.32 6.29
N LEU A 123 0.31 -6.48 6.58
CA LEU A 123 -0.42 -5.55 7.44
C LEU A 123 0.09 -5.57 8.88
N GLN A 124 0.56 -6.73 9.35
CA GLN A 124 1.15 -6.87 10.67
C GLN A 124 2.51 -6.19 10.78
N SER A 125 3.36 -6.30 9.74
CA SER A 125 4.72 -5.74 9.75
C SER A 125 4.77 -4.26 9.37
N ASP A 126 4.01 -3.83 8.35
CA ASP A 126 4.05 -2.47 7.79
C ASP A 126 2.66 -1.90 7.46
N PRO A 127 1.79 -1.72 8.46
CA PRO A 127 0.43 -1.21 8.26
C PRO A 127 0.44 0.20 7.68
N HIS A 128 1.41 1.05 8.06
CA HIS A 128 1.55 2.41 7.57
C HIS A 128 1.96 2.48 6.10
N GLY A 129 2.77 1.54 5.62
CA GLY A 129 3.11 1.43 4.19
C GLY A 129 1.88 1.13 3.34
N VAL A 130 1.03 0.19 3.78
CA VAL A 130 -0.22 -0.12 3.10
C VAL A 130 -1.17 1.08 3.12
N LEU A 131 -1.28 1.75 4.26
CA LEU A 131 -2.17 2.91 4.42
C LEU A 131 -1.71 4.11 3.57
N GLU A 132 -0.39 4.40 3.53
CA GLU A 132 0.14 5.45 2.65
C GLU A 132 -0.22 5.21 1.19
N ALA A 133 -0.10 3.97 0.70
CA ALA A 133 -0.47 3.65 -0.68
C ALA A 133 -1.95 3.83 -0.96
N ALA A 134 -2.79 3.42 -0.03
CA ALA A 134 -4.22 3.60 -0.14
C ALA A 134 -4.59 5.09 -0.18
N LEU A 135 -3.95 5.92 0.64
CA LEU A 135 -4.10 7.39 0.63
C LEU A 135 -3.62 8.02 -0.68
N VAL A 136 -2.48 7.55 -1.23
CA VAL A 136 -1.99 7.99 -2.54
C VAL A 136 -2.97 7.59 -3.63
N ALA A 137 -3.48 6.35 -3.62
CA ALA A 137 -4.49 5.89 -4.56
C ALA A 137 -5.76 6.76 -4.50
N ALA A 138 -6.27 7.04 -3.31
CA ALA A 138 -7.43 7.90 -3.10
C ALA A 138 -7.16 9.32 -3.64
N SER A 139 -6.02 9.91 -3.31
CA SER A 139 -5.65 11.24 -3.77
C SER A 139 -5.54 11.31 -5.29
N VAL A 140 -4.93 10.32 -5.93
CA VAL A 140 -4.72 10.30 -7.40
C VAL A 140 -6.04 10.07 -8.14
N THR A 141 -6.86 9.15 -7.67
CA THR A 141 -8.14 8.81 -8.32
C THR A 141 -9.28 9.78 -7.97
N GLY A 142 -9.10 10.59 -6.93
CA GLY A 142 -10.13 11.49 -6.43
C GLY A 142 -11.16 10.80 -5.54
N ALA A 143 -10.84 9.62 -5.00
CA ALA A 143 -11.72 8.92 -4.08
C ALA A 143 -11.90 9.71 -2.77
N LYS A 144 -13.13 9.71 -2.27
CA LYS A 144 -13.51 10.33 -1.01
C LYS A 144 -13.64 9.33 0.14
N GLN A 145 -13.73 8.06 -0.19
CA GLN A 145 -13.89 6.99 0.78
C GLN A 145 -12.81 5.93 0.57
N LEU A 146 -12.28 5.44 1.69
CA LEU A 146 -11.27 4.40 1.74
C LEU A 146 -11.68 3.36 2.78
N PHE A 147 -11.74 2.10 2.35
CA PHE A 147 -12.12 0.99 3.19
C PHE A 147 -11.00 -0.04 3.26
N PHE A 148 -10.85 -0.66 4.44
CA PHE A 148 -10.09 -1.90 4.61
C PHE A 148 -11.08 -3.06 4.73
N TYR A 149 -10.95 -4.02 3.83
CA TYR A 149 -11.73 -5.27 3.87
C TYR A 149 -10.83 -6.37 4.44
N LEU A 150 -11.07 -6.71 5.69
CA LEU A 150 -10.30 -7.68 6.48
C LEU A 150 -11.19 -8.87 6.83
N ARG A 151 -10.58 -10.03 6.97
CA ARG A 151 -11.25 -11.21 7.54
C ARG A 151 -11.62 -10.95 8.99
N ASP A 152 -12.80 -11.43 9.39
CA ASP A 152 -13.31 -11.27 10.76
C ASP A 152 -12.49 -12.06 11.81
N ASP A 153 -11.88 -13.19 11.39
CA ASP A 153 -11.05 -14.03 12.24
C ASP A 153 -9.65 -13.46 12.55
N TYR A 154 -9.28 -12.30 11.98
CA TYR A 154 -8.01 -11.63 12.23
C TYR A 154 -8.12 -10.51 13.28
N ALA A 155 -8.57 -10.86 14.51
CA ALA A 155 -8.83 -9.87 15.57
C ALA A 155 -7.63 -8.95 15.88
N ASP A 156 -6.41 -9.51 15.96
CA ASP A 156 -5.19 -8.74 16.24
C ASP A 156 -4.88 -7.76 15.12
N LEU A 157 -5.11 -8.17 13.86
CA LEU A 157 -4.88 -7.35 12.69
C LEU A 157 -5.85 -6.17 12.63
N HIS A 158 -7.10 -6.36 13.04
CA HIS A 158 -8.07 -5.28 13.18
C HIS A 158 -7.57 -4.18 14.12
N ALA A 159 -6.99 -4.56 15.26
CA ALA A 159 -6.43 -3.61 16.21
C ALA A 159 -5.23 -2.84 15.65
N ILE A 160 -4.33 -3.54 14.95
CA ILE A 160 -3.14 -2.94 14.30
C ILE A 160 -3.57 -1.92 13.24
N VAL A 161 -4.46 -2.32 12.32
CA VAL A 161 -4.94 -1.45 11.24
C VAL A 161 -5.72 -0.26 11.79
N ARG A 162 -6.58 -0.47 12.79
CA ARG A 162 -7.31 0.61 13.46
C ARG A 162 -6.37 1.65 14.03
N ARG A 163 -5.36 1.21 14.79
CA ARG A 163 -4.35 2.11 15.35
C ARG A 163 -3.62 2.90 14.25
N ALA A 164 -3.21 2.26 13.17
CA ALA A 164 -2.55 2.95 12.06
C ALA A 164 -3.46 4.00 11.41
N ILE A 165 -4.76 3.72 11.28
CA ILE A 165 -5.75 4.69 10.80
C ILE A 165 -5.85 5.86 11.77
N ASP A 166 -6.00 5.61 13.08
CA ASP A 166 -6.13 6.65 14.10
C ASP A 166 -4.89 7.57 14.11
N ASP A 167 -3.68 7.02 13.98
CA ASP A 167 -2.43 7.78 13.89
C ASP A 167 -2.41 8.70 12.63
N THR A 168 -2.90 8.22 11.49
CA THR A 168 -2.95 9.03 10.26
C THR A 168 -4.02 10.10 10.30
N VAL A 169 -5.16 9.83 10.92
CA VAL A 169 -6.22 10.82 11.17
C VAL A 169 -5.70 11.93 12.09
N ALA A 170 -5.07 11.54 13.21
CA ALA A 170 -4.49 12.49 14.17
C ALA A 170 -3.40 13.38 13.53
N ALA A 171 -2.65 12.84 12.55
CA ALA A 171 -1.64 13.58 11.81
C ALA A 171 -2.19 14.42 10.62
N GLY A 172 -3.51 14.43 10.40
CA GLY A 172 -4.15 15.17 9.30
C GLY A 172 -3.87 14.63 7.90
N LEU A 173 -3.41 13.38 7.80
CA LEU A 173 -3.02 12.76 6.52
C LEU A 173 -4.23 12.27 5.70
N THR A 174 -5.41 12.24 6.31
CA THR A 174 -6.67 11.83 5.67
C THR A 174 -7.49 13.02 5.15
N ALA A 175 -6.89 14.20 5.07
CA ALA A 175 -7.59 15.39 4.59
C ALA A 175 -8.13 15.18 3.17
N GLY A 176 -9.46 15.39 2.99
CA GLY A 176 -10.18 15.18 1.73
C GLY A 176 -10.82 13.80 1.58
N LEU A 177 -10.72 12.93 2.60
CA LEU A 177 -11.58 11.75 2.76
C LEU A 177 -12.75 12.09 3.70
N ASP A 178 -13.91 11.51 3.42
CA ASP A 178 -15.15 11.63 4.21
C ASP A 178 -15.20 10.54 5.27
#